data_a62f9f14172f092751dc47ab4941b118
#
_entry.id   a62f9f14172f092751dc47ab4941b118
#
_cell.length_a   1.000
_cell.length_b   1.000
_cell.length_c   1.000
_cell.angle_alpha   90.00
_cell.angle_beta   90.00
_cell.angle_gamma   90.00
#
_symmetry.space_group_name_H-M   'P 1'
#
loop_
_entity.id
_entity.type
_entity.pdbx_description
1 polymer ?
#
loop_
_entity_poly.entity_id
_entity_poly.type
_entity_poly.pdbx_seq_one_letter_code
_entity_poly.pdbx_strand_id
1 'polypeptide(L)'
;MYVPIGDDMLEKLEGIDVELGMSYCMDDEDFYREVLEEYVIADKTEELKHFFELQDWDSYRIRIHAVKSSSMTIGASELSAKALEIESACKVHDAETIMRRHEDCLNDYQRVLGIVRNALA
;
A
#
# COMPACT_ATOMS: atom_id res chain seq x y z
N MET A 1 26.04 -12.09 20.64
CA MET A 1 26.24 -11.23 19.48
C MET A 1 25.05 -10.28 19.32
N TYR A 2 25.33 -9.02 19.18
CA TYR A 2 24.29 -8.02 18.99
C TYR A 2 23.78 -8.05 17.55
N VAL A 3 22.46 -8.16 17.37
CA VAL A 3 21.81 -8.06 16.07
C VAL A 3 20.83 -6.88 16.14
N PRO A 4 21.01 -5.84 15.32
CA PRO A 4 20.07 -4.72 15.29
C PRO A 4 18.67 -5.20 14.89
N ILE A 5 17.65 -4.82 15.68
CA ILE A 5 16.27 -5.21 15.44
C ILE A 5 15.78 -4.66 14.10
N GLY A 6 16.22 -3.44 13.73
CA GLY A 6 15.85 -2.81 12.48
C GLY A 6 16.31 -3.58 11.24
N ASP A 7 17.55 -4.14 11.28
CA ASP A 7 18.10 -4.93 10.18
C ASP A 7 17.23 -6.16 9.92
N ASP A 8 16.76 -6.84 10.97
CA ASP A 8 15.88 -7.99 10.85
C ASP A 8 14.55 -7.61 10.20
N MET A 9 13.96 -6.49 10.59
CA MET A 9 12.74 -5.98 9.99
C MET A 9 12.93 -5.71 8.49
N LEU A 10 13.99 -5.01 8.12
CA LEU A 10 14.23 -4.65 6.72
C LEU A 10 14.41 -5.87 5.83
N GLU A 11 15.07 -6.92 6.36
CA GLU A 11 15.29 -8.16 5.62
C GLU A 11 13.99 -8.91 5.31
N LYS A 12 12.94 -8.70 6.09
CA LYS A 12 11.65 -9.36 5.92
C LYS A 12 10.75 -8.67 4.91
N LEU A 13 11.14 -7.51 4.40
CA LEU A 13 10.33 -6.71 3.47
C LEU A 13 10.60 -7.12 2.00
N GLU A 14 10.47 -8.40 1.70
CA GLU A 14 10.70 -8.93 0.35
C GLU A 14 9.70 -8.34 -0.66
N GLY A 15 10.23 -7.92 -1.81
CA GLY A 15 9.41 -7.34 -2.88
C GLY A 15 9.07 -5.87 -2.67
N ILE A 16 9.54 -5.28 -1.58
CA ILE A 16 9.39 -3.85 -1.29
C ILE A 16 10.73 -3.18 -1.53
N ASP A 17 10.71 -2.05 -2.21
CA ASP A 17 11.90 -1.24 -2.43
C ASP A 17 12.21 -0.45 -1.14
N VAL A 18 12.94 -1.11 -0.24
CA VAL A 18 13.27 -0.55 1.07
C VAL A 18 14.10 0.72 0.94
N GLU A 19 15.03 0.77 -0.02
CA GLU A 19 15.85 1.96 -0.24
C GLU A 19 14.98 3.17 -0.58
N LEU A 20 13.99 2.98 -1.47
CA LEU A 20 13.06 4.03 -1.83
C LEU A 20 12.21 4.44 -0.61
N GLY A 21 11.65 3.48 0.12
CA GLY A 21 10.86 3.76 1.32
C GLY A 21 11.67 4.51 2.38
N MET A 22 12.88 4.09 2.63
CA MET A 22 13.79 4.77 3.56
C MET A 22 14.07 6.20 3.12
N SER A 23 14.23 6.43 1.81
CA SER A 23 14.50 7.78 1.29
C SER A 23 13.35 8.75 1.60
N TYR A 24 12.10 8.28 1.55
CA TYR A 24 10.95 9.09 1.93
C TYR A 24 10.87 9.34 3.43
N CYS A 25 11.57 8.54 4.23
CA CYS A 25 11.62 8.66 5.68
C CYS A 25 12.95 9.23 6.18
N MET A 26 13.61 10.05 5.36
CA MET A 26 14.88 10.71 5.69
C MET A 26 15.99 9.73 6.08
N ASP A 27 15.94 8.51 5.53
CA ASP A 27 16.86 7.41 5.85
C ASP A 27 16.92 7.08 7.34
N ASP A 28 15.84 7.38 8.08
CA ASP A 28 15.68 7.08 9.49
C ASP A 28 14.87 5.80 9.63
N GLU A 29 15.51 4.73 10.08
CA GLU A 29 14.88 3.42 10.21
C GLU A 29 13.73 3.41 11.22
N ASP A 30 13.86 4.13 12.33
CA ASP A 30 12.80 4.23 13.34
C ASP A 30 11.57 4.93 12.75
N PHE A 31 11.77 5.98 11.98
CA PHE A 31 10.69 6.67 11.33
C PHE A 31 10.03 5.77 10.26
N TYR A 32 10.83 5.03 9.48
CA TYR A 32 10.31 4.09 8.50
C TYR A 32 9.43 3.02 9.19
N ARG A 33 9.87 2.51 10.35
CA ARG A 33 9.07 1.57 11.13
C ARG A 33 7.73 2.16 11.53
N GLU A 34 7.71 3.40 12.01
CA GLU A 34 6.45 4.10 12.36
C GLU A 34 5.52 4.22 11.16
N VAL A 35 6.06 4.53 9.99
CA VAL A 35 5.28 4.64 8.75
C VAL A 35 4.72 3.28 8.35
N LEU A 36 5.49 2.20 8.49
CA LEU A 36 5.00 0.85 8.23
C LEU A 36 3.89 0.44 9.20
N GLU A 37 4.03 0.79 10.48
CA GLU A 37 3.00 0.53 11.49
C GLU A 37 1.70 1.26 11.13
N GLU A 38 1.79 2.52 10.74
CA GLU A 38 0.64 3.31 10.31
C GLU A 38 -0.01 2.73 9.05
N TYR A 39 0.81 2.23 8.13
CA TYR A 39 0.31 1.59 6.90
C TYR A 39 -0.63 0.42 7.23
N VAL A 40 -0.26 -0.40 8.21
CA VAL A 40 -1.06 -1.54 8.65
C VAL A 40 -2.31 -1.08 9.39
N ILE A 41 -2.17 -0.09 10.29
CA ILE A 41 -3.30 0.46 11.06
C ILE A 41 -4.36 1.05 10.11
N ALA A 42 -3.92 1.73 9.07
CA ALA A 42 -4.79 2.40 8.10
C ALA A 42 -5.25 1.49 6.96
N ASP A 43 -5.26 0.17 7.16
CA ASP A 43 -5.69 -0.82 6.17
C ASP A 43 -7.07 -0.46 5.60
N LYS A 44 -7.14 -0.26 4.28
CA LYS A 44 -8.35 0.15 3.55
C LYS A 44 -9.08 -1.01 2.89
N THR A 45 -8.68 -2.25 3.16
CA THR A 45 -9.22 -3.43 2.47
C THR A 45 -10.75 -3.49 2.53
N GLU A 46 -11.33 -3.38 3.73
CA GLU A 46 -12.77 -3.52 3.90
C GLU A 46 -13.53 -2.34 3.30
N GLU A 47 -12.99 -1.13 3.40
CA GLU A 47 -13.60 0.06 2.78
C GLU A 47 -13.59 -0.05 1.26
N LEU A 48 -12.49 -0.53 0.67
CA LEU A 48 -12.39 -0.72 -0.79
C LEU A 48 -13.41 -1.73 -1.29
N LYS A 49 -13.55 -2.86 -0.59
CA LYS A 49 -14.56 -3.88 -0.92
C LYS A 49 -15.96 -3.30 -0.85
N HIS A 50 -16.25 -2.57 0.21
CA HIS A 50 -17.58 -1.99 0.47
C HIS A 50 -17.99 -1.02 -0.64
N PHE A 51 -17.14 -0.05 -0.93
CA PHE A 51 -17.47 0.96 -1.95
C PHE A 51 -17.44 0.40 -3.36
N PHE A 52 -16.63 -0.63 -3.60
CA PHE A 52 -16.65 -1.34 -4.88
C PHE A 52 -18.02 -2.03 -5.10
N GLU A 53 -18.52 -2.74 -4.10
CA GLU A 53 -19.81 -3.42 -4.17
C GLU A 53 -20.96 -2.44 -4.42
N LEU A 54 -20.90 -1.26 -3.78
CA LEU A 54 -21.90 -0.21 -3.96
C LEU A 54 -21.72 0.55 -5.28
N GLN A 55 -20.62 0.34 -5.99
CA GLN A 55 -20.23 1.14 -7.15
C GLN A 55 -20.21 2.65 -6.82
N ASP A 56 -19.87 2.97 -5.58
CA ASP A 56 -19.68 4.34 -5.12
C ASP A 56 -18.25 4.77 -5.46
N TRP A 57 -18.07 5.17 -6.71
CA TRP A 57 -16.74 5.46 -7.24
C TRP A 57 -16.09 6.68 -6.62
N ASP A 58 -16.87 7.66 -6.14
CA ASP A 58 -16.32 8.83 -5.47
C ASP A 58 -15.66 8.45 -4.13
N SER A 59 -16.33 7.63 -3.32
CA SER A 59 -15.78 7.14 -2.06
C SER A 59 -14.65 6.15 -2.29
N TYR A 60 -14.77 5.29 -3.29
CA TYR A 60 -13.74 4.33 -3.69
C TYR A 60 -12.46 5.07 -4.09
N ARG A 61 -12.58 6.11 -4.90
CA ARG A 61 -11.44 6.90 -5.38
C ARG A 61 -10.61 7.47 -4.23
N ILE A 62 -11.28 7.97 -3.19
CA ILE A 62 -10.59 8.53 -2.02
C ILE A 62 -9.71 7.48 -1.35
N ARG A 63 -10.22 6.25 -1.21
CA ARG A 63 -9.46 5.15 -0.59
C ARG A 63 -8.33 4.65 -1.48
N ILE A 64 -8.58 4.53 -2.78
CA ILE A 64 -7.54 4.12 -3.74
C ILE A 64 -6.41 5.15 -3.80
N HIS A 65 -6.75 6.44 -3.73
CA HIS A 65 -5.74 7.51 -3.65
C HIS A 65 -4.85 7.33 -2.42
N ALA A 66 -5.45 7.04 -1.27
CA ALA A 66 -4.70 6.80 -0.03
C ALA A 66 -3.78 5.59 -0.17
N VAL A 67 -4.25 4.49 -0.76
CA VAL A 67 -3.43 3.30 -1.01
C VAL A 67 -2.27 3.61 -1.94
N LYS A 68 -2.52 4.36 -3.02
CA LYS A 68 -1.46 4.78 -3.94
C LYS A 68 -0.35 5.53 -3.20
N SER A 69 -0.73 6.54 -2.43
CA SER A 69 0.23 7.42 -1.76
C SER A 69 1.00 6.70 -0.64
N SER A 70 0.30 5.97 0.21
CA SER A 70 0.95 5.26 1.32
C SER A 70 1.83 4.12 0.83
N SER A 71 1.42 3.41 -0.22
CA SER A 71 2.20 2.32 -0.81
C SER A 71 3.50 2.84 -1.42
N MET A 72 3.46 3.99 -2.10
CA MET A 72 4.68 4.62 -2.63
C MET A 72 5.63 4.98 -1.50
N THR A 73 5.10 5.56 -0.43
CA THR A 73 5.92 6.02 0.70
C THR A 73 6.69 4.88 1.36
N ILE A 74 6.11 3.68 1.43
CA ILE A 74 6.83 2.53 2.02
C ILE A 74 7.71 1.79 1.02
N GLY A 75 7.69 2.15 -0.26
CA GLY A 75 8.48 1.51 -1.30
C GLY A 75 7.76 0.39 -2.06
N ALA A 76 6.43 0.26 -1.90
CA ALA A 76 5.63 -0.71 -2.65
C ALA A 76 5.22 -0.10 -3.99
N SER A 77 6.19 0.11 -4.87
CA SER A 77 6.04 0.88 -6.12
C SER A 77 5.08 0.24 -7.11
N GLU A 78 5.10 -1.09 -7.24
CA GLU A 78 4.21 -1.79 -8.17
C GLU A 78 2.76 -1.67 -7.74
N LEU A 79 2.49 -1.81 -6.45
CA LEU A 79 1.15 -1.63 -5.90
C LEU A 79 0.68 -0.19 -6.10
N SER A 80 1.55 0.77 -5.85
CA SER A 80 1.24 2.19 -6.07
C SER A 80 0.85 2.45 -7.53
N ALA A 81 1.56 1.85 -8.48
CA ALA A 81 1.25 1.98 -9.91
C ALA A 81 -0.12 1.38 -10.27
N LYS A 82 -0.47 0.24 -9.68
CA LYS A 82 -1.80 -0.37 -9.88
C LYS A 82 -2.91 0.53 -9.33
N ALA A 83 -2.70 1.09 -8.15
CA ALA A 83 -3.66 1.99 -7.53
C ALA A 83 -3.81 3.28 -8.35
N LEU A 84 -2.72 3.80 -8.90
CA LEU A 84 -2.75 4.98 -9.78
C LEU A 84 -3.61 4.74 -11.02
N GLU A 85 -3.48 3.57 -11.65
CA GLU A 85 -4.29 3.22 -12.83
C GLU A 85 -5.77 3.27 -12.50
N ILE A 86 -6.16 2.71 -11.34
CA ILE A 86 -7.56 2.72 -10.90
C ILE A 86 -8.01 4.13 -10.54
N GLU A 87 -7.19 4.89 -9.84
CA GLU A 87 -7.51 6.28 -9.50
C GLU A 87 -7.76 7.10 -10.76
N SER A 88 -6.91 6.94 -11.77
CA SER A 88 -7.06 7.64 -13.05
C SER A 88 -8.36 7.26 -13.75
N ALA A 89 -8.72 5.97 -13.70
CA ALA A 89 -10.00 5.50 -14.26
C ALA A 89 -11.20 6.12 -13.53
N CYS A 90 -11.11 6.26 -12.20
CA CYS A 90 -12.16 6.94 -11.43
C CYS A 90 -12.37 8.38 -11.88
N LYS A 91 -11.28 9.10 -12.13
CA LYS A 91 -11.32 10.52 -12.52
C LYS A 91 -12.02 10.74 -13.87
N VAL A 92 -11.98 9.76 -14.77
CA VAL A 92 -12.61 9.85 -16.08
C VAL A 92 -13.88 9.00 -16.18
N HIS A 93 -14.39 8.51 -15.05
CA HIS A 93 -15.61 7.72 -14.97
C HIS A 93 -15.56 6.43 -15.81
N ASP A 94 -14.38 5.80 -15.88
CA ASP A 94 -14.17 4.55 -16.60
C ASP A 94 -14.42 3.36 -15.67
N ALA A 95 -15.69 3.03 -15.46
CA ALA A 95 -16.11 1.95 -14.57
C ALA A 95 -15.59 0.58 -15.03
N GLU A 96 -15.48 0.37 -16.35
CA GLU A 96 -14.99 -0.89 -16.89
C GLU A 96 -13.55 -1.17 -16.43
N THR A 97 -12.68 -0.18 -16.51
CA THR A 97 -11.29 -0.33 -16.06
C THR A 97 -11.23 -0.55 -14.55
N ILE A 98 -12.04 0.18 -13.77
CA ILE A 98 -12.11 -0.01 -12.32
C ILE A 98 -12.48 -1.46 -12.00
N MET A 99 -13.53 -1.97 -12.62
CA MET A 99 -14.03 -3.32 -12.37
C MET A 99 -13.01 -4.39 -12.78
N ARG A 100 -12.29 -4.15 -13.88
CA ARG A 100 -11.30 -5.10 -14.40
C ARG A 100 -10.04 -5.15 -13.53
N ARG A 101 -9.63 -4.02 -12.94
CA ARG A 101 -8.37 -3.89 -12.21
C ARG A 101 -8.50 -4.05 -10.70
N HIS A 102 -9.69 -3.95 -10.16
CA HIS A 102 -9.92 -3.95 -8.70
C HIS A 102 -9.36 -5.19 -8.02
N GLU A 103 -9.69 -6.37 -8.51
CA GLU A 103 -9.31 -7.62 -7.84
C GLU A 103 -7.79 -7.80 -7.77
N ASP A 104 -7.10 -7.57 -8.87
CA ASP A 104 -5.64 -7.70 -8.91
C ASP A 104 -4.98 -6.70 -7.96
N CYS A 105 -5.45 -5.45 -7.96
CA CYS A 105 -4.92 -4.42 -7.06
C CYS A 105 -5.18 -4.79 -5.60
N LEU A 106 -6.39 -5.23 -5.27
CA LEU A 106 -6.75 -5.60 -3.91
C LEU A 106 -5.93 -6.79 -3.41
N ASN A 107 -5.75 -7.80 -4.25
CA ASN A 107 -4.92 -8.96 -3.91
C ASN A 107 -3.47 -8.55 -3.64
N ASP A 108 -2.92 -7.66 -4.45
CA ASP A 108 -1.56 -7.17 -4.25
C ASP A 108 -1.44 -6.34 -2.98
N TYR A 109 -2.44 -5.51 -2.69
CA TYR A 109 -2.50 -4.73 -1.46
C TYR A 109 -2.50 -5.63 -0.23
N GLN A 110 -3.34 -6.67 -0.24
CA GLN A 110 -3.39 -7.64 0.86
C GLN A 110 -2.06 -8.38 1.03
N ARG A 111 -1.40 -8.71 -0.08
CA ARG A 111 -0.07 -9.33 -0.06
C ARG A 111 0.96 -8.41 0.61
N VAL A 112 0.99 -7.15 0.21
CA VAL A 112 1.91 -6.16 0.79
C VAL A 112 1.62 -5.96 2.28
N LEU A 113 0.35 -5.84 2.67
CA LEU A 113 -0.03 -5.73 4.09
C LEU A 113 0.48 -6.92 4.89
N GLY A 114 0.37 -8.13 4.34
CA GLY A 114 0.87 -9.34 5.00
C GLY A 114 2.38 -9.33 5.18
N ILE A 115 3.12 -8.88 4.16
CA ILE A 115 4.58 -8.74 4.24
C ILE A 115 4.96 -7.74 5.33
N VAL A 116 4.29 -6.60 5.38
CA VAL A 116 4.57 -5.56 6.38
C VAL A 116 4.25 -6.05 7.80
N ARG A 117 3.09 -6.69 7.98
CA ARG A 117 2.72 -7.26 9.29
C ARG A 117 3.77 -8.27 9.77
N ASN A 118 4.23 -9.13 8.89
CA ASN A 118 5.26 -10.12 9.23
C ASN A 118 6.58 -9.46 9.61
N ALA A 119 6.95 -8.40 8.90
CA ALA A 119 8.19 -7.68 9.18
C ALA A 119 8.16 -6.97 10.54
N LEU A 120 6.97 -6.50 10.95
CA LEU A 120 6.79 -5.79 12.23
C LEU A 120 6.59 -6.73 13.43
N ALA A 121 6.32 -8.00 13.17
CA ALA A 121 6.06 -8.98 14.22
C ALA A 121 7.29 -9.32 15.08
#